data_2ebbaa3aa2cd398a83d1477780393ad4
#
_entry.id   2ebbaa3aa2cd398a83d1477780393ad4
#
_cell.length_a   1.000
_cell.length_b   1.000
_cell.length_c   1.000
_cell.angle_alpha   90.00
_cell.angle_beta   90.00
_cell.angle_gamma   90.00
#
_symmetry.space_group_name_H-M   'P 1'
#
loop_
_entity.id
_entity.type
_entity.pdbx_description
1 polymer ?
#
loop_
_entity_poly.entity_id
_entity_poly.type
_entity_poly.pdbx_seq_one_letter_code
_entity_poly.pdbx_strand_id
1 'polypeptide(L)'
;MKIFLKTEDEISLMRKANQLVGATLAELGKHIQPGVTTLQLDKIAEEFIRDHGATPTFKNFPNPFGGPFPASICTSVNDVVVHGIPSDKVVLKEGDIISIDCGTLLNGYNGDSCYTFAVGEVSPEVRQLLDVTKESLYKGIEQAVAGKHVGDIGAAVQDYCESFGYGVVRVLTGHGIGKEMHEAPQIPNYGVRGNGVMLKAGMCIAIEPMITMGERNIWMLPDKWSIVTRDRKPAAHFEHTIAIRKGKAEILSTFEEIKNH
;
A
#
# COMPACT_ATOMS: atom_id res chain seq x y z
N MET A 1 -22.04 -4.23 9.05
CA MET A 1 -20.87 -4.62 8.24
C MET A 1 -20.30 -5.91 8.88
N LYS A 2 -20.11 -6.97 8.11
CA LYS A 2 -19.62 -8.27 8.65
C LYS A 2 -18.10 -8.27 8.62
N ILE A 3 -17.46 -8.49 9.76
CA ILE A 3 -16.01 -8.63 9.91
C ILE A 3 -15.71 -10.11 10.04
N PHE A 4 -14.77 -10.62 9.23
CA PHE A 4 -14.36 -12.01 9.25
C PHE A 4 -13.10 -12.17 10.10
N LEU A 5 -13.17 -13.06 11.09
CA LEU A 5 -11.98 -13.49 11.85
C LEU A 5 -11.40 -14.72 11.16
N LYS A 6 -10.16 -14.65 10.77
CA LYS A 6 -9.43 -15.72 10.09
C LYS A 6 -8.89 -16.73 11.13
N THR A 7 -8.98 -18.02 10.79
CA THR A 7 -8.32 -19.09 11.53
C THR A 7 -6.81 -19.07 11.30
N GLU A 8 -6.04 -19.80 12.08
CA GLU A 8 -4.58 -19.90 11.89
C GLU A 8 -4.22 -20.50 10.53
N ASP A 9 -5.00 -21.47 10.03
CA ASP A 9 -4.80 -22.06 8.71
C ASP A 9 -5.02 -21.02 7.60
N GLU A 10 -6.09 -20.22 7.72
CA GLU A 10 -6.37 -19.13 6.78
C GLU A 10 -5.27 -18.05 6.81
N ILE A 11 -4.80 -17.66 8.00
CA ILE A 11 -3.68 -16.71 8.14
C ILE A 11 -2.40 -17.29 7.54
N SER A 12 -2.18 -18.61 7.67
CA SER A 12 -1.03 -19.27 7.03
C SER A 12 -1.09 -19.20 5.50
N LEU A 13 -2.27 -19.32 4.89
CA LEU A 13 -2.45 -19.13 3.44
C LEU A 13 -2.25 -17.67 3.05
N MET A 14 -2.80 -16.74 3.81
CA MET A 14 -2.60 -15.30 3.59
C MET A 14 -1.13 -14.89 3.69
N ARG A 15 -0.38 -15.48 4.64
CA ARG A 15 1.07 -15.23 4.77
C ARG A 15 1.82 -15.62 3.48
N LYS A 16 1.47 -16.76 2.86
CA LYS A 16 2.08 -17.17 1.58
C LYS A 16 1.79 -16.18 0.46
N ALA A 17 0.54 -15.71 0.34
CA ALA A 17 0.18 -14.69 -0.64
C ALA A 17 0.95 -13.39 -0.41
N ASN A 18 1.06 -12.93 0.85
CA ASN A 18 1.76 -11.72 1.22
C ASN A 18 3.29 -11.81 1.07
N GLN A 19 3.89 -12.98 1.33
CA GLN A 19 5.30 -13.22 1.04
C GLN A 19 5.59 -13.12 -0.47
N LEU A 20 4.67 -13.62 -1.31
CA LEU A 20 4.80 -13.46 -2.76
C LEU A 20 4.70 -11.99 -3.19
N VAL A 21 3.82 -11.19 -2.56
CA VAL A 21 3.78 -9.74 -2.80
C VAL A 21 5.14 -9.11 -2.47
N GLY A 22 5.70 -9.40 -1.29
CA GLY A 22 7.01 -8.89 -0.88
C GLY A 22 8.13 -9.30 -1.86
N ALA A 23 8.14 -10.56 -2.30
CA ALA A 23 9.09 -11.05 -3.29
C ALA A 23 8.92 -10.34 -4.66
N THR A 24 7.67 -10.07 -5.08
CA THR A 24 7.38 -9.32 -6.31
C THR A 24 7.90 -7.88 -6.22
N LEU A 25 7.66 -7.20 -5.10
CA LEU A 25 8.19 -5.84 -4.86
C LEU A 25 9.74 -5.83 -4.84
N ALA A 26 10.35 -6.84 -4.23
CA ALA A 26 11.81 -6.98 -4.22
C ALA A 26 12.39 -7.24 -5.62
N GLU A 27 11.71 -8.06 -6.44
CA GLU A 27 12.10 -8.27 -7.85
C GLU A 27 12.01 -6.95 -8.63
N LEU A 28 10.89 -6.24 -8.52
CA LEU A 28 10.69 -4.95 -9.19
C LEU A 28 11.74 -3.91 -8.77
N GLY A 29 12.13 -3.89 -7.50
CA GLY A 29 13.19 -3.01 -6.99
C GLY A 29 14.51 -3.13 -7.77
N LYS A 30 14.84 -4.32 -8.30
CA LYS A 30 16.06 -4.55 -9.10
C LYS A 30 16.01 -3.87 -10.49
N HIS A 31 14.81 -3.52 -10.95
CA HIS A 31 14.58 -2.93 -12.27
C HIS A 31 14.26 -1.44 -12.23
N ILE A 32 14.14 -0.85 -11.04
CA ILE A 32 13.85 0.57 -10.88
C ILE A 32 15.11 1.39 -11.12
N GLN A 33 15.14 2.07 -12.27
CA GLN A 33 16.23 2.97 -12.67
C GLN A 33 15.74 3.97 -13.71
N PRO A 34 16.44 5.10 -13.91
CA PRO A 34 16.11 6.04 -14.97
C PRO A 34 16.04 5.38 -16.34
N GLY A 35 15.02 5.73 -17.14
CA GLY A 35 14.79 5.18 -18.48
C GLY A 35 13.83 4.00 -18.54
N VAL A 36 13.49 3.38 -17.42
CA VAL A 36 12.47 2.30 -17.37
C VAL A 36 11.07 2.89 -17.43
N THR A 37 10.18 2.29 -18.20
CA THR A 37 8.76 2.66 -18.24
C THR A 37 7.96 1.92 -17.16
N THR A 38 6.91 2.55 -16.65
CA THR A 38 6.04 1.90 -15.67
C THR A 38 5.33 0.67 -16.26
N LEU A 39 5.08 0.63 -17.58
CA LEU A 39 4.54 -0.55 -18.26
C LEU A 39 5.54 -1.73 -18.28
N GLN A 40 6.86 -1.47 -18.35
CA GLN A 40 7.86 -2.53 -18.25
C GLN A 40 7.82 -3.18 -16.85
N LEU A 41 7.69 -2.37 -15.79
CA LEU A 41 7.54 -2.89 -14.43
C LEU A 41 6.28 -3.74 -14.27
N ASP A 42 5.15 -3.32 -14.84
CA ASP A 42 3.90 -4.09 -14.81
C ASP A 42 4.05 -5.47 -15.47
N LYS A 43 4.72 -5.54 -16.63
CA LYS A 43 4.97 -6.81 -17.31
C LYS A 43 5.83 -7.75 -16.47
N ILE A 44 6.89 -7.23 -15.85
CA ILE A 44 7.77 -8.03 -14.96
C ILE A 44 6.96 -8.55 -13.77
N ALA A 45 6.13 -7.69 -13.16
CA ALA A 45 5.28 -8.09 -12.03
C ALA A 45 4.29 -9.17 -12.41
N GLU A 46 3.59 -9.02 -13.55
CA GLU A 46 2.61 -10.01 -14.01
C GLU A 46 3.26 -11.37 -14.27
N GLU A 47 4.40 -11.38 -14.96
CA GLU A 47 5.16 -12.62 -15.25
C GLU A 47 5.60 -13.28 -13.94
N PHE A 48 6.24 -12.52 -13.04
CA PHE A 48 6.72 -13.04 -11.76
C PHE A 48 5.59 -13.63 -10.91
N ILE A 49 4.45 -12.94 -10.77
CA ILE A 49 3.31 -13.43 -10.00
C ILE A 49 2.76 -14.72 -10.60
N ARG A 50 2.62 -14.80 -11.92
CA ARG A 50 2.07 -15.98 -12.61
C ARG A 50 3.01 -17.18 -12.55
N ASP A 51 4.30 -16.96 -12.67
CA ASP A 51 5.32 -18.02 -12.57
C ASP A 51 5.36 -18.66 -11.18
N HIS A 52 4.89 -17.92 -10.16
CA HIS A 52 4.73 -18.43 -8.80
C HIS A 52 3.32 -19.00 -8.50
N GLY A 53 2.52 -19.24 -9.55
CA GLY A 53 1.20 -19.90 -9.46
C GLY A 53 0.10 -19.03 -8.86
N ALA A 54 0.27 -17.70 -8.81
CA ALA A 54 -0.72 -16.74 -8.35
C ALA A 54 -1.35 -15.94 -9.49
N THR A 55 -2.38 -15.18 -9.17
CA THR A 55 -3.03 -14.24 -10.09
C THR A 55 -2.87 -12.83 -9.55
N PRO A 56 -2.48 -11.82 -10.39
CA PRO A 56 -2.50 -10.41 -10.00
C PRO A 56 -3.94 -9.98 -9.67
N THR A 57 -4.18 -9.52 -8.45
CA THR A 57 -5.54 -9.21 -7.98
C THR A 57 -6.09 -7.95 -8.61
N PHE A 58 -5.24 -6.98 -8.94
CA PHE A 58 -5.69 -5.69 -9.48
C PHE A 58 -6.12 -5.77 -10.95
N LYS A 59 -5.55 -6.69 -11.72
CA LYS A 59 -5.90 -6.84 -13.13
C LYS A 59 -7.38 -7.18 -13.32
N ASN A 60 -8.08 -6.33 -14.06
CA ASN A 60 -9.53 -6.38 -14.25
C ASN A 60 -10.35 -6.11 -12.98
N PHE A 61 -9.76 -5.49 -11.96
CA PHE A 61 -10.51 -5.08 -10.78
C PHE A 61 -11.62 -4.11 -11.18
N PRO A 62 -12.87 -4.34 -10.74
CA PRO A 62 -14.03 -3.59 -11.23
C PRO A 62 -14.04 -2.15 -10.71
N ASN A 63 -14.45 -1.21 -11.57
CA ASN A 63 -14.69 0.18 -11.20
C ASN A 63 -16.05 0.63 -11.74
N PRO A 64 -17.01 1.01 -10.88
CA PRO A 64 -18.34 1.43 -11.31
C PRO A 64 -18.36 2.77 -12.07
N PHE A 65 -17.28 3.57 -12.00
CA PHE A 65 -17.17 4.90 -12.61
C PHE A 65 -16.30 4.92 -13.87
N GLY A 66 -15.66 3.81 -14.20
CA GLY A 66 -14.76 3.64 -15.34
C GLY A 66 -14.69 2.20 -15.80
N GLY A 67 -13.76 1.90 -16.70
CA GLY A 67 -13.43 0.51 -17.05
C GLY A 67 -12.68 -0.20 -15.93
N PRO A 68 -12.56 -1.54 -15.99
CA PRO A 68 -11.76 -2.30 -15.03
C PRO A 68 -10.28 -1.84 -15.05
N PHE A 69 -9.57 -2.04 -13.93
CA PHE A 69 -8.15 -1.68 -13.87
C PHE A 69 -7.35 -2.48 -14.91
N PRO A 70 -6.57 -1.83 -15.77
CA PRO A 70 -6.02 -2.51 -16.96
C PRO A 70 -4.73 -3.28 -16.70
N ALA A 71 -4.14 -3.17 -15.51
CA ALA A 71 -2.79 -3.61 -15.20
C ALA A 71 -2.72 -4.55 -13.99
N SER A 72 -1.57 -5.16 -13.75
CA SER A 72 -1.33 -6.11 -12.67
C SER A 72 -0.89 -5.45 -11.36
N ILE A 73 -0.26 -4.27 -11.47
CA ILE A 73 0.19 -3.44 -10.34
C ILE A 73 -0.25 -1.99 -10.54
N CYS A 74 -0.32 -1.21 -9.46
CA CYS A 74 -0.39 0.24 -9.56
C CYS A 74 1.03 0.83 -9.54
N THR A 75 1.26 1.87 -10.37
CA THR A 75 2.55 2.57 -10.47
C THR A 75 2.33 4.06 -10.31
N SER A 76 2.52 4.56 -9.10
CA SER A 76 2.20 5.94 -8.73
C SER A 76 3.48 6.76 -8.61
N VAL A 77 3.77 7.60 -9.63
CA VAL A 77 5.02 8.37 -9.73
C VAL A 77 4.81 9.78 -9.18
N ASN A 78 5.72 10.25 -8.33
CA ASN A 78 5.80 11.58 -7.75
C ASN A 78 4.52 12.06 -7.07
N ASP A 79 3.71 12.87 -7.76
CA ASP A 79 2.47 13.46 -7.26
C ASP A 79 1.24 12.56 -7.43
N VAL A 80 1.39 11.41 -8.07
CA VAL A 80 0.37 10.36 -8.07
C VAL A 80 0.41 9.65 -6.72
N VAL A 81 -0.69 9.74 -5.97
CA VAL A 81 -0.80 9.18 -4.62
C VAL A 81 -0.99 7.67 -4.67
N VAL A 82 -2.00 7.23 -5.45
CA VAL A 82 -2.36 5.81 -5.62
C VAL A 82 -2.99 5.56 -7.00
N HIS A 83 -3.13 4.29 -7.35
CA HIS A 83 -3.85 3.77 -8.52
C HIS A 83 -3.30 4.30 -9.86
N GLY A 84 -2.03 4.70 -9.91
CA GLY A 84 -1.38 5.09 -11.16
C GLY A 84 -1.38 3.93 -12.16
N ILE A 85 -1.91 4.16 -13.37
CA ILE A 85 -1.98 3.15 -14.42
C ILE A 85 -0.61 3.03 -15.10
N PRO A 86 0.01 1.83 -15.14
CA PRO A 86 1.23 1.59 -15.89
C PRO A 86 1.12 1.99 -17.37
N SER A 87 2.14 2.69 -17.87
CA SER A 87 2.15 3.25 -19.21
C SER A 87 3.56 3.22 -19.83
N ASP A 88 3.63 3.04 -21.15
CA ASP A 88 4.86 3.20 -21.93
C ASP A 88 5.30 4.67 -22.08
N LYS A 89 4.39 5.61 -21.77
CA LYS A 89 4.66 7.06 -21.81
C LYS A 89 5.21 7.60 -20.50
N VAL A 90 5.09 6.87 -19.40
CA VAL A 90 5.64 7.25 -18.10
C VAL A 90 7.00 6.58 -17.95
N VAL A 91 8.05 7.34 -18.19
CA VAL A 91 9.45 6.93 -18.10
C VAL A 91 10.05 7.49 -16.83
N LEU A 92 10.60 6.63 -15.99
CA LEU A 92 11.26 7.02 -14.73
C LEU A 92 12.52 7.84 -15.01
N LYS A 93 12.75 8.83 -14.17
CA LYS A 93 13.89 9.76 -14.26
C LYS A 93 14.64 9.78 -12.93
N GLU A 94 15.88 10.20 -12.99
CA GLU A 94 16.68 10.49 -11.80
C GLU A 94 15.95 11.50 -10.90
N GLY A 95 15.86 11.19 -9.62
CA GLY A 95 15.16 12.01 -8.63
C GLY A 95 13.65 11.76 -8.50
N ASP A 96 13.06 10.92 -9.35
CA ASP A 96 11.66 10.48 -9.17
C ASP A 96 11.50 9.58 -7.94
N ILE A 97 10.27 9.49 -7.45
CA ILE A 97 9.83 8.41 -6.56
C ILE A 97 8.68 7.67 -7.22
N ILE A 98 8.57 6.38 -6.96
CA ILE A 98 7.48 5.55 -7.47
C ILE A 98 6.93 4.65 -6.36
N SER A 99 5.66 4.79 -6.05
CA SER A 99 4.93 3.82 -5.22
C SER A 99 4.43 2.70 -6.10
N ILE A 100 4.87 1.49 -5.82
CA ILE A 100 4.38 0.28 -6.48
C ILE A 100 3.50 -0.47 -5.48
N ASP A 101 2.24 -0.60 -5.85
CA ASP A 101 1.24 -1.32 -5.09
C ASP A 101 0.89 -2.61 -5.83
N CYS A 102 0.94 -3.73 -5.11
CA CYS A 102 0.89 -5.08 -5.67
C CYS A 102 -0.03 -5.98 -4.85
N GLY A 103 -1.06 -6.51 -5.50
CA GLY A 103 -1.94 -7.51 -4.94
C GLY A 103 -1.80 -8.88 -5.62
N THR A 104 -1.78 -9.96 -4.83
CA THR A 104 -1.75 -11.34 -5.34
C THR A 104 -2.88 -12.18 -4.78
N LEU A 105 -3.50 -13.01 -5.62
CA LEU A 105 -4.44 -14.05 -5.20
C LEU A 105 -3.74 -15.41 -5.30
N LEU A 106 -3.48 -16.03 -4.15
CA LEU A 106 -2.83 -17.32 -4.05
C LEU A 106 -3.62 -18.24 -3.10
N ASN A 107 -3.93 -19.45 -3.54
CA ASN A 107 -4.70 -20.44 -2.76
C ASN A 107 -6.04 -19.89 -2.20
N GLY A 108 -6.71 -19.00 -2.95
CA GLY A 108 -7.99 -18.43 -2.58
C GLY A 108 -7.94 -17.30 -1.55
N TYR A 109 -6.75 -16.77 -1.24
CA TYR A 109 -6.55 -15.63 -0.34
C TYR A 109 -5.70 -14.55 -1.00
N ASN A 110 -6.05 -13.29 -0.71
CA ASN A 110 -5.31 -12.13 -1.20
C ASN A 110 -4.14 -11.79 -0.28
N GLY A 111 -3.06 -11.37 -0.90
CA GLY A 111 -1.98 -10.61 -0.29
C GLY A 111 -1.94 -9.23 -0.91
N ASP A 112 -1.53 -8.22 -0.13
CA ASP A 112 -1.49 -6.82 -0.51
C ASP A 112 -0.36 -6.08 0.19
N SER A 113 0.39 -5.28 -0.56
CA SER A 113 1.44 -4.42 0.00
C SER A 113 1.93 -3.40 -1.02
N CYS A 114 2.34 -2.24 -0.51
CA CYS A 114 2.90 -1.16 -1.31
C CYS A 114 4.24 -0.70 -0.77
N TYR A 115 5.15 -0.38 -1.67
CA TYR A 115 6.45 0.21 -1.33
C TYR A 115 6.77 1.38 -2.26
N THR A 116 7.24 2.50 -1.69
CA THR A 116 7.73 3.64 -2.47
C THR A 116 9.24 3.58 -2.63
N PHE A 117 9.69 3.48 -3.87
CA PHE A 117 11.10 3.45 -4.26
C PHE A 117 11.59 4.83 -4.68
N ALA A 118 12.83 5.14 -4.37
CA ALA A 118 13.55 6.24 -5.00
C ALA A 118 14.16 5.79 -6.34
N VAL A 119 14.16 6.65 -7.33
CA VAL A 119 14.80 6.40 -8.63
C VAL A 119 16.12 7.17 -8.67
N GLY A 120 17.22 6.47 -8.40
CA GLY A 120 18.51 7.11 -8.19
C GLY A 120 18.56 7.98 -6.93
N GLU A 121 19.26 9.13 -7.02
CA GLU A 121 19.36 10.07 -5.90
C GLU A 121 18.15 11.02 -5.87
N VAL A 122 17.49 11.11 -4.72
CA VAL A 122 16.38 12.05 -4.47
C VAL A 122 16.82 13.15 -3.51
N SER A 123 16.11 14.29 -3.54
CA SER A 123 16.40 15.38 -2.60
C SER A 123 16.23 14.96 -1.15
N PRO A 124 16.91 15.62 -0.20
CA PRO A 124 16.78 15.34 1.23
C PRO A 124 15.32 15.42 1.72
N GLU A 125 14.53 16.36 1.18
CA GLU A 125 13.13 16.56 1.54
C GLU A 125 12.28 15.37 1.08
N VAL A 126 12.55 14.86 -0.13
CA VAL A 126 11.87 13.66 -0.65
C VAL A 126 12.28 12.43 0.14
N ARG A 127 13.56 12.26 0.46
CA ARG A 127 14.05 11.17 1.32
C ARG A 127 13.34 11.20 2.68
N GLN A 128 13.23 12.38 3.30
CA GLN A 128 12.51 12.53 4.56
C GLN A 128 11.02 12.13 4.43
N LEU A 129 10.35 12.48 3.32
CA LEU A 129 8.98 12.04 3.07
C LEU A 129 8.88 10.51 3.06
N LEU A 130 9.79 9.83 2.36
CA LEU A 130 9.80 8.36 2.30
C LEU A 130 9.99 7.74 3.69
N ASP A 131 10.99 8.23 4.42
CA ASP A 131 11.34 7.70 5.75
C ASP A 131 10.21 7.92 6.76
N VAL A 132 9.61 9.13 6.78
CA VAL A 132 8.49 9.46 7.67
C VAL A 132 7.24 8.65 7.31
N THR A 133 6.93 8.47 6.02
CA THR A 133 5.78 7.68 5.60
C THR A 133 5.95 6.21 6.00
N LYS A 134 7.12 5.64 5.74
CA LYS A 134 7.44 4.26 6.11
C LYS A 134 7.41 4.07 7.63
N GLU A 135 7.99 4.96 8.40
CA GLU A 135 7.97 4.88 9.87
C GLU A 135 6.54 5.04 10.42
N SER A 136 5.71 5.89 9.81
CA SER A 136 4.31 6.06 10.21
C SER A 136 3.50 4.78 10.08
N LEU A 137 3.79 3.95 9.06
CA LEU A 137 3.20 2.62 8.89
C LEU A 137 3.49 1.76 10.13
N TYR A 138 4.74 1.70 10.57
CA TYR A 138 5.13 0.92 11.75
C TYR A 138 4.52 1.48 13.04
N LYS A 139 4.40 2.82 13.18
CA LYS A 139 3.67 3.44 14.30
C LYS A 139 2.19 3.01 14.33
N GLY A 140 1.55 2.91 13.17
CA GLY A 140 0.20 2.38 13.03
C GLY A 140 0.13 0.89 13.44
N ILE A 141 1.06 0.07 12.94
CA ILE A 141 1.14 -1.37 13.24
C ILE A 141 1.33 -1.63 14.73
N GLU A 142 2.11 -0.83 15.44
CA GLU A 142 2.29 -0.93 16.91
C GLU A 142 0.96 -0.76 17.67
N GLN A 143 -0.01 -0.05 17.10
CA GLN A 143 -1.34 0.12 17.68
C GLN A 143 -2.33 -0.99 17.27
N ALA A 144 -1.98 -1.80 16.28
CA ALA A 144 -2.87 -2.82 15.71
C ALA A 144 -2.91 -4.10 16.56
N VAL A 145 -3.39 -3.98 17.80
CA VAL A 145 -3.40 -5.04 18.80
C VAL A 145 -4.83 -5.32 19.26
N ALA A 146 -5.16 -6.58 19.53
CA ALA A 146 -6.48 -6.97 20.02
C ALA A 146 -6.87 -6.19 21.29
N GLY A 147 -8.07 -5.60 21.27
CA GLY A 147 -8.60 -4.73 22.32
C GLY A 147 -8.41 -3.24 22.08
N LYS A 148 -7.53 -2.82 21.17
CA LYS A 148 -7.47 -1.45 20.66
C LYS A 148 -8.50 -1.21 19.56
N HIS A 149 -8.54 -0.01 19.00
CA HIS A 149 -9.50 0.40 17.98
C HIS A 149 -8.81 0.87 16.70
N VAL A 150 -9.51 0.86 15.58
CA VAL A 150 -8.97 1.37 14.31
C VAL A 150 -8.54 2.85 14.41
N GLY A 151 -9.20 3.63 15.27
CA GLY A 151 -8.81 5.02 15.55
C GLY A 151 -7.47 5.17 16.26
N ASP A 152 -7.00 4.13 16.98
CA ASP A 152 -5.66 4.14 17.59
C ASP A 152 -4.58 4.06 16.51
N ILE A 153 -4.83 3.23 15.47
CA ILE A 153 -3.94 3.09 14.30
C ILE A 153 -3.86 4.43 13.57
N GLY A 154 -5.02 4.97 13.17
CA GLY A 154 -5.08 6.22 12.41
C GLY A 154 -4.49 7.41 13.16
N ALA A 155 -4.75 7.52 14.46
CA ALA A 155 -4.17 8.59 15.29
C ALA A 155 -2.63 8.48 15.35
N ALA A 156 -2.06 7.28 15.44
CA ALA A 156 -0.62 7.10 15.48
C ALA A 156 0.06 7.51 14.17
N VAL A 157 -0.53 7.13 13.03
CA VAL A 157 -0.07 7.56 11.70
C VAL A 157 -0.15 9.07 11.56
N GLN A 158 -1.33 9.64 11.87
CA GLN A 158 -1.59 11.06 11.74
C GLN A 158 -0.65 11.91 12.59
N ASP A 159 -0.58 11.65 13.90
CA ASP A 159 0.24 12.42 14.83
C ASP A 159 1.71 12.43 14.39
N TYR A 160 2.21 11.28 13.92
CA TYR A 160 3.60 11.18 13.47
C TYR A 160 3.84 11.99 12.20
N CYS A 161 3.04 11.82 11.15
CA CYS A 161 3.24 12.53 9.88
C CYS A 161 3.00 14.05 10.00
N GLU A 162 1.93 14.47 10.71
CA GLU A 162 1.61 15.88 10.90
C GLU A 162 2.67 16.60 11.74
N SER A 163 3.42 15.89 12.62
CA SER A 163 4.54 16.48 13.37
C SER A 163 5.71 16.94 12.47
N PHE A 164 5.82 16.39 11.26
CA PHE A 164 6.78 16.81 10.21
C PHE A 164 6.17 17.82 9.22
N GLY A 165 4.91 18.22 9.42
CA GLY A 165 4.20 19.15 8.52
C GLY A 165 3.63 18.50 7.26
N TYR A 166 3.58 17.17 7.19
CA TYR A 166 3.04 16.44 6.05
C TYR A 166 1.52 16.29 6.10
N GLY A 167 0.91 16.22 4.92
CA GLY A 167 -0.53 15.96 4.76
C GLY A 167 -0.85 14.47 4.82
N VAL A 168 -1.89 14.11 5.60
CA VAL A 168 -2.42 12.74 5.65
C VAL A 168 -3.70 12.68 4.83
N VAL A 169 -3.73 11.85 3.78
CA VAL A 169 -4.91 11.66 2.93
C VAL A 169 -6.06 11.08 3.75
N ARG A 170 -7.28 11.65 3.61
CA ARG A 170 -8.43 11.30 4.45
C ARG A 170 -9.58 10.61 3.73
N VAL A 171 -9.63 10.69 2.41
CA VAL A 171 -10.72 10.12 1.61
C VAL A 171 -10.45 8.70 1.12
N LEU A 172 -9.23 8.22 1.36
CA LEU A 172 -8.79 6.85 1.11
C LEU A 172 -8.39 6.22 2.45
N THR A 173 -8.56 4.91 2.54
CA THR A 173 -8.35 4.17 3.78
C THR A 173 -7.80 2.79 3.50
N GLY A 174 -7.05 2.23 4.40
CA GLY A 174 -6.80 0.81 4.46
C GLY A 174 -8.09 0.01 4.73
N HIS A 175 -7.98 -1.30 4.72
CA HIS A 175 -9.15 -2.17 4.71
C HIS A 175 -8.88 -3.52 5.39
N GLY A 176 -9.95 -4.25 5.71
CA GLY A 176 -9.85 -5.68 5.97
C GLY A 176 -9.50 -6.41 4.69
N ILE A 177 -8.83 -7.55 4.79
CA ILE A 177 -8.41 -8.36 3.65
C ILE A 177 -8.54 -9.85 3.95
N GLY A 178 -8.78 -10.66 2.93
CA GLY A 178 -8.90 -12.10 3.08
C GLY A 178 -9.20 -12.79 1.76
N LYS A 179 -10.37 -13.41 1.64
CA LYS A 179 -10.85 -13.99 0.37
C LYS A 179 -11.19 -12.91 -0.64
N GLU A 180 -11.76 -11.80 -0.14
CA GLU A 180 -11.94 -10.59 -0.94
C GLU A 180 -10.73 -9.67 -0.72
N MET A 181 -10.37 -8.91 -1.76
CA MET A 181 -9.31 -7.89 -1.68
C MET A 181 -9.67 -6.83 -0.64
N HIS A 182 -10.89 -6.32 -0.71
CA HIS A 182 -11.40 -5.33 0.23
C HIS A 182 -12.50 -5.94 1.10
N GLU A 183 -12.21 -6.13 2.37
CA GLU A 183 -13.16 -6.54 3.41
C GLU A 183 -13.36 -5.42 4.44
N ALA A 184 -14.31 -5.61 5.33
CA ALA A 184 -14.45 -4.78 6.52
C ALA A 184 -13.38 -5.14 7.59
N PRO A 185 -12.95 -4.18 8.43
CA PRO A 185 -13.34 -2.77 8.47
C PRO A 185 -12.49 -1.86 7.57
N GLN A 186 -12.91 -0.61 7.37
CA GLN A 186 -12.02 0.44 6.88
C GLN A 186 -10.99 0.80 7.96
N ILE A 187 -9.76 1.11 7.52
CA ILE A 187 -8.62 1.46 8.38
C ILE A 187 -8.10 2.86 7.98
N PRO A 188 -8.72 3.94 8.46
CA PRO A 188 -8.27 5.29 8.15
C PRO A 188 -6.86 5.56 8.70
N ASN A 189 -6.08 6.36 7.97
CA ASN A 189 -4.75 6.82 8.38
C ASN A 189 -4.81 8.06 9.31
N TYR A 190 -5.98 8.38 9.82
CA TYR A 190 -6.25 9.45 10.78
C TYR A 190 -7.35 9.00 11.74
N GLY A 191 -7.46 9.64 12.88
CA GLY A 191 -8.52 9.28 13.81
C GLY A 191 -8.35 9.82 15.22
N VAL A 192 -9.19 9.30 16.10
CA VAL A 192 -9.18 9.60 17.54
C VAL A 192 -8.98 8.29 18.29
N ARG A 193 -8.01 8.27 19.21
CA ARG A 193 -7.71 7.10 20.05
C ARG A 193 -8.95 6.57 20.77
N GLY A 194 -9.10 5.26 20.79
CA GLY A 194 -10.23 4.57 21.39
C GLY A 194 -11.53 4.57 20.58
N ASN A 195 -11.54 5.19 19.38
CA ASN A 195 -12.73 5.28 18.54
C ASN A 195 -12.71 4.26 17.39
N GLY A 196 -13.91 3.96 16.88
CA GLY A 196 -14.12 3.09 15.73
C GLY A 196 -14.22 1.61 16.12
N VAL A 197 -13.99 0.74 15.14
CA VAL A 197 -14.10 -0.72 15.33
C VAL A 197 -13.01 -1.22 16.29
N MET A 198 -13.42 -2.02 17.28
CA MET A 198 -12.49 -2.70 18.18
C MET A 198 -11.78 -3.83 17.42
N LEU A 199 -10.46 -3.84 17.49
CA LEU A 199 -9.62 -4.85 16.89
C LEU A 199 -9.70 -6.18 17.67
N LYS A 200 -9.88 -7.28 16.95
CA LYS A 200 -9.97 -8.62 17.52
C LYS A 200 -8.91 -9.53 16.91
N ALA A 201 -8.34 -10.42 17.72
CA ALA A 201 -7.42 -11.42 17.22
C ALA A 201 -8.07 -12.23 16.08
N GLY A 202 -7.33 -12.49 15.01
CA GLY A 202 -7.81 -13.13 13.78
C GLY A 202 -8.33 -12.16 12.71
N MET A 203 -8.49 -10.86 12.99
CA MET A 203 -8.67 -9.89 11.91
C MET A 203 -7.38 -9.79 11.09
N CYS A 204 -7.51 -9.76 9.75
CA CYS A 204 -6.43 -9.39 8.84
C CYS A 204 -6.79 -8.10 8.16
N ILE A 205 -5.87 -7.13 8.17
CA ILE A 205 -6.08 -5.77 7.69
C ILE A 205 -4.86 -5.26 6.94
N ALA A 206 -5.09 -4.41 5.95
CA ALA A 206 -4.09 -3.57 5.31
C ALA A 206 -4.00 -2.22 6.05
N ILE A 207 -2.79 -1.81 6.40
CA ILE A 207 -2.48 -0.47 6.91
C ILE A 207 -1.60 0.19 5.87
N GLU A 208 -2.08 1.31 5.31
CA GLU A 208 -1.54 1.90 4.09
C GLU A 208 -1.47 3.44 4.18
N PRO A 209 -0.55 4.03 4.95
CA PRO A 209 -0.36 5.46 4.97
C PRO A 209 -0.10 6.04 3.59
N MET A 210 -0.95 6.97 3.17
CA MET A 210 -0.80 7.80 1.98
C MET A 210 -0.51 9.22 2.44
N ILE A 211 0.74 9.64 2.29
CA ILE A 211 1.28 10.87 2.88
C ILE A 211 1.76 11.82 1.78
N THR A 212 1.35 13.07 1.86
CA THR A 212 1.70 14.10 0.89
C THR A 212 2.71 15.07 1.48
N MET A 213 3.68 15.52 0.66
CA MET A 213 4.66 16.52 1.07
C MET A 213 4.02 17.89 1.35
N GLY A 214 2.82 18.13 0.84
CA GLY A 214 2.10 19.38 0.97
C GLY A 214 0.69 19.23 1.51
N GLU A 215 -0.29 19.71 0.76
CA GLU A 215 -1.69 19.64 1.15
C GLU A 215 -2.22 18.20 1.11
N ARG A 216 -3.06 17.82 2.08
CA ARG A 216 -3.70 16.50 2.13
C ARG A 216 -4.78 16.27 1.06
N ASN A 217 -5.15 17.31 0.31
CA ASN A 217 -6.22 17.24 -0.67
C ASN A 217 -5.74 16.60 -1.97
N ILE A 218 -6.59 15.76 -2.56
CA ILE A 218 -6.30 14.97 -3.75
C ILE A 218 -7.36 15.13 -4.82
N TRP A 219 -7.03 14.76 -6.06
CA TRP A 219 -7.91 14.74 -7.22
C TRP A 219 -7.88 13.40 -7.92
N MET A 220 -9.01 13.00 -8.47
CA MET A 220 -9.07 11.89 -9.42
C MET A 220 -8.84 12.42 -10.85
N LEU A 221 -7.94 11.76 -11.58
CA LEU A 221 -7.69 12.08 -12.99
C LEU A 221 -8.82 11.60 -13.92
N PRO A 222 -8.86 12.09 -15.18
CA PRO A 222 -9.88 11.69 -16.15
C PRO A 222 -9.92 10.19 -16.48
N ASP A 223 -8.83 9.45 -16.26
CA ASP A 223 -8.75 8.00 -16.41
C ASP A 223 -9.61 7.22 -15.40
N LYS A 224 -10.18 7.91 -14.40
CA LYS A 224 -11.06 7.37 -13.35
C LYS A 224 -10.39 6.40 -12.37
N TRP A 225 -9.06 6.36 -12.37
CA TRP A 225 -8.24 5.55 -11.48
C TRP A 225 -7.18 6.37 -10.76
N SER A 226 -6.29 7.01 -11.51
CA SER A 226 -5.16 7.72 -10.93
C SER A 226 -5.59 8.87 -10.04
N ILE A 227 -5.07 8.89 -8.82
CA ILE A 227 -5.34 9.93 -7.82
C ILE A 227 -4.07 10.71 -7.58
N VAL A 228 -4.12 12.03 -7.70
CA VAL A 228 -2.97 12.92 -7.57
C VAL A 228 -3.16 13.94 -6.45
N THR A 229 -2.04 14.42 -5.91
CA THR A 229 -2.07 15.55 -4.96
C THR A 229 -2.58 16.81 -5.65
N ARG A 230 -3.38 17.60 -4.92
CA ARG A 230 -3.97 18.83 -5.46
C ARG A 230 -2.91 19.89 -5.77
N ASP A 231 -1.88 19.98 -4.98
CA ASP A 231 -0.79 20.94 -5.11
C ASP A 231 0.37 20.42 -5.97
N ARG A 232 0.25 19.21 -6.52
CA ARG A 232 1.22 18.57 -7.41
C ARG A 232 2.59 18.32 -6.75
N LYS A 233 2.64 18.33 -5.41
CA LYS A 233 3.83 17.94 -4.66
C LYS A 233 3.89 16.43 -4.50
N PRO A 234 5.09 15.85 -4.26
CA PRO A 234 5.25 14.41 -4.09
C PRO A 234 4.38 13.81 -2.99
N ALA A 235 3.97 12.56 -3.19
CA ALA A 235 3.33 11.73 -2.18
C ALA A 235 4.05 10.39 -2.09
N ALA A 236 4.02 9.78 -0.91
CA ALA A 236 4.52 8.44 -0.66
C ALA A 236 3.42 7.54 -0.09
N HIS A 237 3.49 6.26 -0.44
CA HIS A 237 2.59 5.22 -0.01
C HIS A 237 3.39 3.98 0.41
N PHE A 238 3.20 3.53 1.64
CA PHE A 238 3.74 2.27 2.13
C PHE A 238 2.61 1.48 2.77
N GLU A 239 2.65 0.16 2.61
CA GLU A 239 1.59 -0.69 3.10
C GLU A 239 2.10 -2.05 3.56
N HIS A 240 1.49 -2.54 4.63
CA HIS A 240 1.59 -3.92 5.05
C HIS A 240 0.22 -4.54 5.33
N THR A 241 0.02 -5.76 4.85
CA THR A 241 -1.01 -6.65 5.38
C THR A 241 -0.53 -7.27 6.69
N ILE A 242 -1.36 -7.19 7.72
CA ILE A 242 -1.06 -7.71 9.06
C ILE A 242 -2.20 -8.58 9.60
N ALA A 243 -1.89 -9.49 10.51
CA ALA A 243 -2.86 -10.20 11.33
C ALA A 243 -2.87 -9.62 12.76
N ILE A 244 -4.05 -9.28 13.26
CA ILE A 244 -4.25 -8.81 14.64
C ILE A 244 -4.03 -9.97 15.59
N ARG A 245 -3.16 -9.77 16.59
CA ARG A 245 -2.82 -10.74 17.64
C ARG A 245 -3.02 -10.11 19.02
N LYS A 246 -2.96 -10.95 20.06
CA LYS A 246 -2.80 -10.48 21.44
C LYS A 246 -1.36 -10.01 21.63
N GLY A 247 -1.16 -8.79 22.11
CA GLY A 247 0.16 -8.22 22.40
C GLY A 247 0.79 -7.49 21.21
N LYS A 248 1.23 -8.17 20.16
CA LYS A 248 1.86 -7.56 18.98
C LYS A 248 1.21 -8.08 17.69
N ALA A 249 0.96 -7.20 16.73
CA ALA A 249 0.50 -7.61 15.40
C ALA A 249 1.55 -8.48 14.69
N GLU A 250 1.09 -9.39 13.86
CA GLU A 250 1.94 -10.16 12.96
C GLU A 250 1.91 -9.54 11.58
N ILE A 251 3.05 -9.09 11.06
CA ILE A 251 3.18 -8.59 9.70
C ILE A 251 3.26 -9.80 8.76
N LEU A 252 2.37 -9.88 7.77
CA LEU A 252 2.30 -11.01 6.84
C LEU A 252 3.10 -10.74 5.56
N SER A 253 3.16 -9.48 5.06
CA SER A 253 4.02 -9.03 3.97
C SER A 253 5.42 -8.69 4.51
N THR A 254 6.40 -8.51 3.61
CA THR A 254 7.77 -8.19 4.03
C THR A 254 8.44 -7.21 3.08
N PHE A 255 9.33 -6.36 3.63
CA PHE A 255 10.25 -5.50 2.89
C PHE A 255 11.72 -5.94 3.04
N GLU A 256 11.97 -7.07 3.71
CA GLU A 256 13.34 -7.50 4.05
C GLU A 256 14.21 -7.78 2.82
N GLU A 257 13.59 -8.27 1.72
CA GLU A 257 14.30 -8.57 0.48
C GLU A 257 14.46 -7.35 -0.44
N ILE A 258 13.77 -6.25 -0.13
CA ILE A 258 13.86 -5.00 -0.89
C ILE A 258 15.19 -4.34 -0.53
N LYS A 259 16.13 -4.34 -1.48
CA LYS A 259 17.37 -3.59 -1.31
C LYS A 259 17.06 -2.11 -1.37
N ASN A 260 17.47 -1.36 -0.35
CA ASN A 260 17.36 0.09 -0.35
C ASN A 260 18.15 0.67 -1.54
N HIS A 261 17.46 1.41 -2.37
CA HIS A 261 18.02 2.29 -3.38
C HIS A 261 18.06 3.71 -2.87
#